data_949a650e62ef40338f4ef675ac31999b
#
_entry.id   949a650e62ef40338f4ef675ac31999b
#
_cell.length_a   1.000
_cell.length_b   1.000
_cell.length_c   1.000
_cell.angle_alpha   90.00
_cell.angle_beta   90.00
_cell.angle_gamma   90.00
#
_symmetry.space_group_name_H-M   'P 1'
#
loop_
_entity.id
_entity.type
_entity.pdbx_description
1 polymer ?
#
loop_
_entity_poly.entity_id
_entity_poly.type
_entity_poly.pdbx_seq_one_letter_code
_entity_poly.pdbx_strand_id
1 'polypeptide(L)'
;MVVNMGLRTQDTVISPMTRNNMLVDELYKGDLYSALRDMHLGDSATFIFDGQPFYEDFLGMGEYPYGKSPIYVDIKLLKIMSKQNLEKAEERYQEYKKQLRHVEDSLILDYVAEYRIDKKYHGLHYTLNKKGSGPKAKNKQTVQILARGRRLDNSLFDISTDPEHPVTFEIGKDEVARGIEVIVQNMCVGDQVTVILPSPYAFGDKGNEVFKIPPYTPVVYEVELLKILK
;
A
#
# COMPACT_ATOMS: atom_id res chain seq x y z
N MET A 1 22.24 -7.64 6.64
CA MET A 1 22.69 -7.97 5.26
C MET A 1 21.56 -7.72 4.29
N VAL A 2 21.85 -7.44 3.03
CA VAL A 2 20.87 -7.39 1.93
C VAL A 2 21.19 -8.54 0.99
N VAL A 3 20.20 -9.39 0.76
CA VAL A 3 20.33 -10.57 -0.10
C VAL A 3 19.19 -10.63 -1.12
N ASN A 4 19.43 -11.22 -2.27
CA ASN A 4 18.37 -11.84 -3.04
C ASN A 4 18.23 -13.28 -2.55
N MET A 5 17.02 -13.71 -2.22
CA MET A 5 16.74 -15.03 -1.71
C MET A 5 15.52 -15.62 -2.42
N GLY A 6 15.64 -16.85 -2.83
CA GLY A 6 14.55 -17.65 -3.39
C GLY A 6 14.46 -18.99 -2.70
N LEU A 7 13.27 -19.57 -2.67
CA LEU A 7 12.98 -20.87 -2.06
C LEU A 7 12.41 -21.82 -3.10
N ARG A 8 12.91 -23.04 -3.14
CA ARG A 8 12.38 -24.09 -4.02
C ARG A 8 12.55 -25.50 -3.41
N THR A 9 11.77 -26.43 -3.87
CA THR A 9 12.10 -27.85 -3.79
C THR A 9 12.95 -28.23 -5.02
N GLN A 10 13.25 -29.49 -5.20
CA GLN A 10 13.95 -29.96 -6.42
C GLN A 10 13.17 -29.60 -7.68
N ASP A 11 11.84 -29.66 -7.64
CA ASP A 11 10.96 -29.58 -8.82
C ASP A 11 10.01 -28.37 -8.81
N THR A 12 9.92 -27.63 -7.70
CA THR A 12 8.91 -26.57 -7.54
C THR A 12 9.53 -25.30 -6.93
N VAL A 13 9.29 -24.16 -7.56
CA VAL A 13 9.60 -22.85 -6.97
C VAL A 13 8.53 -22.49 -5.93
N ILE A 14 8.94 -22.39 -4.67
CA ILE A 14 8.08 -21.98 -3.55
C ILE A 14 7.99 -20.45 -3.50
N SER A 15 9.14 -19.78 -3.58
CA SER A 15 9.24 -18.33 -3.64
C SER A 15 10.32 -17.94 -4.65
N PRO A 16 10.01 -17.04 -5.59
CA PRO A 16 11.02 -16.56 -6.54
C PRO A 16 12.09 -15.75 -5.83
N MET A 17 13.25 -15.55 -6.50
CA MET A 17 14.33 -14.71 -5.99
C MET A 17 13.85 -13.27 -5.75
N THR A 18 13.77 -12.87 -4.51
CA THR A 18 13.36 -11.52 -4.09
C THR A 18 14.42 -10.88 -3.19
N ARG A 19 14.43 -9.56 -3.19
CA ARG A 19 15.35 -8.79 -2.34
C ARG A 19 14.86 -8.75 -0.91
N ASN A 20 15.70 -9.20 0.01
CA ASN A 20 15.41 -9.26 1.44
C ASN A 20 16.47 -8.52 2.26
N ASN A 21 16.05 -7.85 3.31
CA ASN A 21 16.92 -7.29 4.33
C ASN A 21 16.93 -8.27 5.52
N MET A 22 18.08 -8.84 5.82
CA MET A 22 18.23 -9.80 6.93
C MET A 22 19.09 -9.19 8.02
N LEU A 23 18.59 -9.21 9.26
CA LEU A 23 19.37 -8.95 10.43
C LEU A 23 20.04 -10.27 10.82
N VAL A 24 21.36 -10.27 10.92
CA VAL A 24 22.15 -11.43 11.36
C VAL A 24 22.53 -11.17 12.79
N ASP A 25 21.69 -11.61 13.73
CA ASP A 25 21.97 -11.60 15.17
C ASP A 25 22.60 -12.92 15.62
N GLU A 26 22.85 -13.10 16.92
CA GLU A 26 23.47 -14.32 17.49
C GLU A 26 22.61 -15.57 17.19
N LEU A 27 23.27 -16.67 16.77
CA LEU A 27 22.66 -17.68 15.95
C LEU A 27 23.02 -19.09 16.39
N TYR A 28 22.08 -19.98 16.16
CA TYR A 28 22.27 -21.41 16.36
C TYR A 28 23.17 -22.00 15.25
N LYS A 29 24.00 -22.96 15.59
CA LYS A 29 24.86 -23.67 14.64
C LYS A 29 23.98 -24.43 13.63
N GLY A 30 24.19 -24.19 12.33
CA GLY A 30 23.49 -24.91 11.25
C GLY A 30 22.23 -24.25 10.71
N ASP A 31 21.91 -23.04 11.16
CA ASP A 31 20.84 -22.25 10.58
C ASP A 31 21.28 -21.47 9.32
N LEU A 32 20.33 -20.86 8.63
CA LEU A 32 20.59 -20.04 7.44
C LEU A 32 21.56 -18.89 7.72
N TYR A 33 21.53 -18.35 8.90
CA TYR A 33 22.38 -17.25 9.29
C TYR A 33 23.84 -17.70 9.48
N SER A 34 24.09 -18.88 10.02
CA SER A 34 25.43 -19.47 10.08
C SER A 34 26.02 -19.60 8.67
N ALA A 35 25.23 -20.02 7.71
CA ALA A 35 25.61 -20.09 6.30
C ALA A 35 25.96 -18.71 5.70
N LEU A 36 25.18 -17.68 6.03
CA LEU A 36 25.41 -16.31 5.56
C LEU A 36 26.72 -15.70 6.10
N ARG A 37 27.21 -16.14 7.26
CA ARG A 37 28.48 -15.63 7.80
C ARG A 37 29.69 -16.00 6.97
N ASP A 38 29.63 -17.14 6.30
CA ASP A 38 30.73 -17.65 5.49
C ASP A 38 30.72 -17.08 4.06
N MET A 39 29.69 -16.31 3.70
CA MET A 39 29.57 -15.67 2.38
C MET A 39 30.28 -14.33 2.32
N HIS A 40 30.89 -14.06 1.18
CA HIS A 40 31.48 -12.77 0.84
C HIS A 40 30.54 -11.95 -0.06
N LEU A 41 30.76 -10.65 -0.08
CA LEU A 41 29.96 -9.76 -0.93
C LEU A 41 30.04 -10.16 -2.40
N GLY A 42 28.89 -10.40 -3.01
CA GLY A 42 28.75 -10.85 -4.40
C GLY A 42 28.59 -12.35 -4.56
N ASP A 43 28.84 -13.14 -3.52
CA ASP A 43 28.69 -14.59 -3.56
C ASP A 43 27.23 -14.99 -3.85
N SER A 44 27.11 -16.11 -4.56
CA SER A 44 25.85 -16.82 -4.77
C SER A 44 26.01 -18.27 -4.31
N ALA A 45 25.09 -18.73 -3.50
CA ALA A 45 25.10 -20.09 -2.96
C ALA A 45 23.69 -20.67 -2.87
N THR A 46 23.60 -22.00 -2.94
CA THR A 46 22.38 -22.74 -2.62
C THR A 46 22.62 -23.53 -1.35
N PHE A 47 21.81 -23.30 -0.35
CA PHE A 47 21.80 -24.05 0.89
C PHE A 47 20.64 -25.04 0.89
N ILE A 48 20.84 -26.21 1.48
CA ILE A 48 19.82 -27.27 1.55
C ILE A 48 19.47 -27.49 3.00
N PHE A 49 18.19 -27.39 3.31
CA PHE A 49 17.67 -27.57 4.67
C PHE A 49 16.61 -28.68 4.69
N ASP A 50 16.40 -29.26 5.88
CA ASP A 50 15.25 -30.10 6.13
C ASP A 50 13.97 -29.24 6.01
N GLY A 51 13.03 -29.70 5.19
CA GLY A 51 11.86 -28.91 4.80
C GLY A 51 10.98 -28.51 5.98
N GLN A 52 10.61 -29.46 6.82
CA GLN A 52 9.67 -29.23 7.91
C GLN A 52 10.21 -28.26 8.97
N PRO A 53 11.41 -28.46 9.58
CA PRO A 53 11.96 -27.52 10.55
C PRO A 53 12.21 -26.13 9.96
N PHE A 54 12.72 -26.06 8.73
CA PHE A 54 12.96 -24.76 8.10
C PHE A 54 11.65 -23.97 7.87
N TYR A 55 10.58 -24.67 7.49
CA TYR A 55 9.28 -24.05 7.21
C TYR A 55 8.58 -23.58 8.49
N GLU A 56 8.60 -24.40 9.55
CA GLU A 56 7.97 -24.09 10.83
C GLU A 56 8.79 -23.11 11.66
N ASP A 57 10.08 -23.45 11.91
CA ASP A 57 10.90 -22.72 12.89
C ASP A 57 11.50 -21.44 12.31
N PHE A 58 11.92 -21.46 11.03
CA PHE A 58 12.57 -20.31 10.42
C PHE A 58 11.60 -19.38 9.70
N LEU A 59 10.65 -19.92 8.93
CA LEU A 59 9.66 -19.10 8.19
C LEU A 59 8.44 -18.76 9.06
N GLY A 60 8.24 -19.43 10.20
CA GLY A 60 7.06 -19.25 11.04
C GLY A 60 5.76 -19.67 10.34
N MET A 61 5.84 -20.55 9.35
CA MET A 61 4.71 -21.09 8.61
C MET A 61 4.29 -22.42 9.23
N GLY A 62 3.05 -22.83 8.99
CA GLY A 62 2.52 -24.08 9.53
C GLY A 62 3.12 -25.33 8.89
N GLU A 63 2.31 -26.39 8.70
CA GLU A 63 2.76 -27.66 8.14
C GLU A 63 3.40 -27.51 6.74
N TYR A 64 4.54 -28.17 6.55
CA TYR A 64 5.28 -28.12 5.28
C TYR A 64 4.56 -28.92 4.19
N PRO A 65 4.07 -28.28 3.11
CA PRO A 65 3.16 -28.93 2.17
C PRO A 65 3.85 -29.89 1.17
N TYR A 66 5.19 -29.98 1.17
CA TYR A 66 5.96 -30.77 0.21
C TYR A 66 6.52 -32.07 0.82
N GLY A 67 5.94 -32.56 1.91
CA GLY A 67 6.27 -33.81 2.57
C GLY A 67 7.70 -33.85 3.13
N LYS A 68 8.49 -34.84 2.71
CA LYS A 68 9.90 -34.98 3.15
C LYS A 68 10.93 -34.35 2.21
N SER A 69 10.48 -33.59 1.23
CA SER A 69 11.40 -32.95 0.28
C SER A 69 12.25 -31.89 0.98
N PRO A 70 13.57 -31.81 0.70
CA PRO A 70 14.38 -30.71 1.25
C PRO A 70 13.99 -29.38 0.62
N ILE A 71 14.23 -28.29 1.35
CA ILE A 71 14.15 -26.93 0.82
C ILE A 71 15.54 -26.49 0.35
N TYR A 72 15.58 -26.01 -0.88
CA TYR A 72 16.73 -25.34 -1.46
C TYR A 72 16.55 -23.83 -1.29
N VAL A 73 17.50 -23.19 -0.65
CA VAL A 73 17.54 -21.74 -0.43
C VAL A 73 18.64 -21.15 -1.30
N ASP A 74 18.24 -20.54 -2.40
CA ASP A 74 19.15 -19.88 -3.31
C ASP A 74 19.39 -18.44 -2.81
N ILE A 75 20.64 -18.06 -2.57
CA ILE A 75 21.01 -16.75 -2.02
C ILE A 75 22.11 -16.12 -2.86
N LYS A 76 21.95 -14.80 -3.12
CA LYS A 76 23.01 -13.92 -3.59
C LYS A 76 23.19 -12.78 -2.59
N LEU A 77 24.40 -12.66 -2.03
CA LEU A 77 24.74 -11.61 -1.08
C LEU A 77 25.05 -10.29 -1.79
N LEU A 78 24.18 -9.30 -1.63
CA LEU A 78 24.24 -8.03 -2.34
C LEU A 78 24.96 -6.94 -1.55
N LYS A 79 24.79 -6.93 -0.20
CA LYS A 79 25.34 -5.88 0.65
C LYS A 79 25.47 -6.35 2.10
N ILE A 80 26.62 -5.99 2.71
CA ILE A 80 26.83 -6.14 4.14
C ILE A 80 26.79 -4.74 4.77
N MET A 81 25.97 -4.56 5.80
CA MET A 81 25.90 -3.32 6.54
C MET A 81 26.03 -3.63 8.03
N SER A 82 26.76 -2.79 8.77
CA SER A 82 26.74 -2.85 10.24
C SER A 82 25.36 -2.47 10.76
N LYS A 83 25.01 -2.93 11.97
CA LYS A 83 23.77 -2.55 12.65
C LYS A 83 23.61 -1.03 12.73
N GLN A 84 24.67 -0.32 13.09
CA GLN A 84 24.70 1.14 13.18
C GLN A 84 24.40 1.82 11.82
N ASN A 85 24.90 1.29 10.71
CA ASN A 85 24.62 1.82 9.38
C ASN A 85 23.18 1.53 8.93
N LEU A 86 22.62 0.40 9.38
CA LEU A 86 21.21 0.08 9.14
C LEU A 86 20.28 1.03 9.91
N GLU A 87 20.55 1.26 11.18
CA GLU A 87 19.82 2.22 12.02
C GLU A 87 19.87 3.63 11.42
N LYS A 88 21.04 4.11 11.02
CA LYS A 88 21.17 5.40 10.33
C LYS A 88 20.44 5.46 8.99
N ALA A 89 20.38 4.37 8.24
CA ALA A 89 19.64 4.31 6.98
C ALA A 89 18.14 4.36 7.22
N GLU A 90 17.66 3.68 8.28
CA GLU A 90 16.25 3.71 8.70
C GLU A 90 15.85 5.11 9.19
N GLU A 91 16.66 5.74 10.04
CA GLU A 91 16.43 7.12 10.50
C GLU A 91 16.31 8.11 9.32
N ARG A 92 17.24 8.02 8.35
CA ARG A 92 17.16 8.86 7.13
C ARG A 92 15.91 8.59 6.31
N TYR A 93 15.50 7.32 6.23
CA TYR A 93 14.28 6.94 5.50
C TYR A 93 13.02 7.48 6.19
N GLN A 94 12.96 7.42 7.53
CA GLN A 94 11.86 8.00 8.29
C GLN A 94 11.81 9.53 8.17
N GLU A 95 12.96 10.20 8.20
CA GLU A 95 13.02 11.65 7.99
C GLU A 95 12.60 12.03 6.56
N TYR A 96 13.03 11.26 5.55
CA TYR A 96 12.58 11.46 4.17
C TYR A 96 11.06 11.30 4.02
N LYS A 97 10.47 10.28 4.64
CA LYS A 97 9.01 10.10 4.67
C LYS A 97 8.29 11.30 5.32
N LYS A 98 8.85 11.80 6.41
CA LYS A 98 8.31 12.98 7.09
C LYS A 98 8.35 14.22 6.22
N GLN A 99 9.45 14.44 5.49
CA GLN A 99 9.56 15.54 4.53
C GLN A 99 8.53 15.41 3.40
N LEU A 100 8.34 14.22 2.84
CA LEU A 100 7.32 13.99 1.80
C LEU A 100 5.91 14.31 2.28
N ARG A 101 5.55 13.90 3.51
CA ARG A 101 4.25 14.24 4.11
C ARG A 101 4.09 15.75 4.30
N HIS A 102 5.15 16.44 4.75
CA HIS A 102 5.11 17.88 4.90
C HIS A 102 4.90 18.60 3.56
N VAL A 103 5.55 18.14 2.51
CA VAL A 103 5.31 18.63 1.13
C VAL A 103 3.88 18.38 0.70
N GLU A 104 3.34 17.17 0.93
CA GLU A 104 1.96 16.83 0.64
C GLU A 104 0.96 17.75 1.36
N ASP A 105 1.17 17.97 2.67
CA ASP A 105 0.33 18.88 3.47
C ASP A 105 0.35 20.32 2.91
N SER A 106 1.52 20.81 2.51
CA SER A 106 1.65 22.13 1.88
C SER A 106 0.87 22.22 0.56
N LEU A 107 1.02 21.22 -0.32
CA LEU A 107 0.29 21.16 -1.59
C LEU A 107 -1.23 21.15 -1.38
N ILE A 108 -1.71 20.43 -0.37
CA ILE A 108 -3.14 20.40 -0.02
C ILE A 108 -3.61 21.78 0.46
N LEU A 109 -2.84 22.45 1.34
CA LEU A 109 -3.19 23.76 1.85
C LEU A 109 -3.20 24.82 0.75
N ASP A 110 -2.23 24.80 -0.16
CA ASP A 110 -2.19 25.69 -1.32
C ASP A 110 -3.41 25.50 -2.21
N TYR A 111 -3.76 24.25 -2.50
CA TYR A 111 -4.95 23.89 -3.28
C TYR A 111 -6.24 24.37 -2.59
N VAL A 112 -6.35 24.14 -1.27
CA VAL A 112 -7.50 24.59 -0.45
C VAL A 112 -7.65 26.10 -0.51
N ALA A 113 -6.55 26.85 -0.44
CA ALA A 113 -6.54 28.31 -0.52
C ALA A 113 -6.93 28.81 -1.92
N GLU A 114 -6.35 28.23 -2.97
CA GLU A 114 -6.62 28.58 -4.38
C GLU A 114 -8.10 28.41 -4.74
N TYR A 115 -8.67 27.23 -4.38
CA TYR A 115 -10.05 26.88 -4.70
C TYR A 115 -11.07 27.29 -3.61
N ARG A 116 -10.62 27.97 -2.54
CA ARG A 116 -11.45 28.49 -1.42
C ARG A 116 -12.32 27.39 -0.80
N ILE A 117 -11.73 26.24 -0.53
CA ILE A 117 -12.43 25.10 0.06
C ILE A 117 -12.59 25.32 1.56
N ASP A 118 -13.82 25.47 2.04
CA ASP A 118 -14.15 25.85 3.41
C ASP A 118 -14.67 24.69 4.28
N LYS A 119 -14.99 23.55 3.68
CA LYS A 119 -15.56 22.41 4.40
C LYS A 119 -14.53 21.36 4.68
N LYS A 120 -14.69 20.71 5.86
CA LYS A 120 -13.83 19.61 6.28
C LYS A 120 -14.67 18.49 6.94
N TYR A 121 -14.33 17.24 6.60
CA TYR A 121 -14.95 16.06 7.18
C TYR A 121 -13.90 14.97 7.39
N HIS A 122 -13.71 14.51 8.64
CA HIS A 122 -12.70 13.52 9.02
C HIS A 122 -11.29 13.76 8.43
N GLY A 123 -10.87 15.02 8.38
CA GLY A 123 -9.58 15.42 7.83
C GLY A 123 -9.58 15.68 6.32
N LEU A 124 -10.62 15.32 5.60
CA LEU A 124 -10.77 15.57 4.17
C LEU A 124 -11.33 16.96 3.92
N HIS A 125 -10.68 17.76 3.09
CA HIS A 125 -11.21 19.02 2.58
C HIS A 125 -12.12 18.75 1.39
N TYR A 126 -13.30 19.40 1.36
CA TYR A 126 -14.26 19.19 0.29
C TYR A 126 -15.13 20.40 -0.01
N THR A 127 -15.69 20.43 -1.21
CA THR A 127 -16.73 21.39 -1.63
C THR A 127 -17.99 20.61 -2.00
N LEU A 128 -19.15 21.04 -1.52
CA LEU A 128 -20.44 20.54 -1.96
C LEU A 128 -20.88 21.33 -3.20
N ASN A 129 -20.73 20.71 -4.37
CA ASN A 129 -21.03 21.36 -5.66
C ASN A 129 -22.54 21.38 -5.95
N LYS A 130 -23.25 20.30 -5.56
CA LYS A 130 -24.70 20.18 -5.68
C LYS A 130 -25.23 19.47 -4.45
N LYS A 131 -26.31 20.01 -3.89
CA LYS A 131 -27.01 19.41 -2.76
C LYS A 131 -28.13 18.50 -3.24
N GLY A 132 -28.08 17.24 -2.86
CA GLY A 132 -29.16 16.27 -3.02
C GLY A 132 -30.24 16.41 -1.99
N SER A 133 -31.37 15.72 -2.22
CA SER A 133 -32.53 15.70 -1.31
C SER A 133 -32.87 14.29 -0.83
N GLY A 134 -32.09 13.28 -1.22
CA GLY A 134 -32.32 11.90 -0.83
C GLY A 134 -31.77 11.55 0.57
N PRO A 135 -31.85 10.28 0.97
CA PRO A 135 -31.37 9.83 2.26
C PRO A 135 -29.83 9.94 2.37
N LYS A 136 -29.35 10.12 3.60
CA LYS A 136 -27.92 10.15 3.91
C LYS A 136 -27.35 8.73 3.95
N ALA A 137 -26.18 8.53 3.33
CA ALA A 137 -25.47 7.25 3.36
C ALA A 137 -24.93 6.91 4.78
N LYS A 138 -24.91 5.61 5.08
CA LYS A 138 -24.47 5.08 6.37
C LYS A 138 -23.48 3.92 6.15
N ASN A 139 -22.67 3.66 7.16
CA ASN A 139 -21.78 2.50 7.17
C ASN A 139 -22.55 1.19 6.93
N LYS A 140 -21.94 0.23 6.25
CA LYS A 140 -22.49 -1.07 5.85
C LYS A 140 -23.64 -0.99 4.83
N GLN A 141 -23.87 0.16 4.22
CA GLN A 141 -24.80 0.25 3.10
C GLN A 141 -24.06 0.06 1.77
N THR A 142 -24.72 -0.62 0.84
CA THR A 142 -24.26 -0.70 -0.55
C THR A 142 -24.75 0.54 -1.30
N VAL A 143 -23.83 1.23 -1.95
CA VAL A 143 -24.08 2.48 -2.65
C VAL A 143 -23.62 2.41 -4.11
N GLN A 144 -24.18 3.30 -4.92
CA GLN A 144 -23.74 3.55 -6.29
C GLN A 144 -23.29 5.00 -6.43
N ILE A 145 -22.11 5.18 -6.99
CA ILE A 145 -21.53 6.50 -7.24
C ILE A 145 -21.03 6.65 -8.67
N LEU A 146 -20.94 7.89 -9.13
CA LEU A 146 -20.03 8.27 -10.20
C LEU A 146 -18.80 8.91 -9.57
N ALA A 147 -17.63 8.66 -10.12
CA ALA A 147 -16.38 9.20 -9.62
C ALA A 147 -15.45 9.63 -10.76
N ARG A 148 -14.75 10.75 -10.56
CA ARG A 148 -13.70 11.24 -11.45
C ARG A 148 -12.50 11.62 -10.62
N GLY A 149 -11.37 10.93 -10.85
CA GLY A 149 -10.10 11.18 -10.18
C GLY A 149 -9.17 12.05 -11.02
N ARG A 150 -8.60 13.09 -10.43
CA ARG A 150 -7.60 13.97 -11.05
C ARG A 150 -6.47 14.30 -10.08
N ARG A 151 -5.31 14.62 -10.61
CA ARG A 151 -4.19 15.17 -9.83
C ARG A 151 -4.45 16.64 -9.52
N LEU A 152 -3.63 17.24 -8.67
CA LEU A 152 -3.74 18.68 -8.35
C LEU A 152 -3.49 19.57 -9.57
N ASP A 153 -2.78 19.10 -10.58
CA ASP A 153 -2.58 19.78 -11.88
C ASP A 153 -3.77 19.63 -12.85
N ASN A 154 -4.89 19.06 -12.38
CA ASN A 154 -6.10 18.76 -13.13
C ASN A 154 -5.97 17.63 -14.17
N SER A 155 -4.84 16.94 -14.29
CA SER A 155 -4.73 15.78 -15.17
C SER A 155 -5.57 14.61 -14.64
N LEU A 156 -6.41 14.04 -15.50
CA LEU A 156 -7.30 12.92 -15.16
C LEU A 156 -6.52 11.61 -15.11
N PHE A 157 -6.91 10.73 -14.18
CA PHE A 157 -6.37 9.38 -14.09
C PHE A 157 -7.44 8.30 -13.87
N ASP A 158 -8.61 8.68 -13.37
CA ASP A 158 -9.72 7.76 -13.12
C ASP A 158 -11.02 8.40 -13.62
N ILE A 159 -11.78 7.67 -14.44
CA ILE A 159 -13.02 8.16 -15.02
C ILE A 159 -14.07 7.05 -14.95
N SER A 160 -14.90 7.11 -13.91
CA SER A 160 -16.05 6.21 -13.69
C SER A 160 -17.32 7.06 -13.66
N THR A 161 -17.67 7.62 -14.81
CA THR A 161 -18.74 8.62 -14.95
C THR A 161 -19.92 8.15 -15.80
N ASP A 162 -19.97 6.87 -16.17
CA ASP A 162 -21.10 6.29 -16.90
C ASP A 162 -22.23 5.92 -15.95
N PRO A 163 -23.41 6.57 -16.03
CA PRO A 163 -24.52 6.25 -15.15
C PRO A 163 -25.13 4.86 -15.35
N GLU A 164 -24.88 4.23 -16.49
CA GLU A 164 -25.33 2.86 -16.77
C GLU A 164 -24.41 1.82 -16.10
N HIS A 165 -23.15 2.20 -15.83
CA HIS A 165 -22.13 1.38 -15.17
C HIS A 165 -21.52 2.10 -13.96
N PRO A 166 -22.33 2.42 -12.93
CA PRO A 166 -21.85 3.15 -11.75
C PRO A 166 -20.94 2.26 -10.90
N VAL A 167 -20.00 2.88 -10.20
CA VAL A 167 -19.20 2.18 -9.19
C VAL A 167 -20.10 1.78 -8.03
N THR A 168 -20.16 0.48 -7.76
CA THR A 168 -21.00 -0.09 -6.68
C THR A 168 -20.10 -0.71 -5.63
N PHE A 169 -20.27 -0.32 -4.36
CA PHE A 169 -19.48 -0.85 -3.23
C PHE A 169 -20.26 -0.78 -1.92
N GLU A 170 -19.84 -1.60 -0.94
CA GLU A 170 -20.34 -1.54 0.43
C GLU A 170 -19.42 -0.66 1.28
N ILE A 171 -19.97 0.37 1.91
CA ILE A 171 -19.22 1.31 2.76
C ILE A 171 -18.63 0.57 3.96
N GLY A 172 -17.28 0.63 4.12
CA GLY A 172 -16.51 -0.02 5.18
C GLY A 172 -15.88 -1.36 4.78
N LYS A 173 -15.85 -1.70 3.50
CA LYS A 173 -15.22 -2.91 2.96
C LYS A 173 -13.88 -2.65 2.26
N ASP A 174 -13.43 -1.39 2.19
CA ASP A 174 -12.20 -1.00 1.49
C ASP A 174 -12.16 -1.42 -0.01
N GLU A 175 -13.33 -1.44 -0.66
CA GLU A 175 -13.47 -1.80 -2.09
C GLU A 175 -13.10 -0.66 -3.02
N VAL A 176 -13.06 0.57 -2.51
CA VAL A 176 -12.62 1.80 -3.19
C VAL A 176 -11.61 2.54 -2.32
N ALA A 177 -11.02 3.62 -2.83
CA ALA A 177 -10.12 4.44 -2.02
C ALA A 177 -10.82 4.89 -0.72
N ARG A 178 -10.16 4.71 0.42
CA ARG A 178 -10.71 4.97 1.75
C ARG A 178 -11.35 6.36 1.88
N GLY A 179 -10.76 7.36 1.23
CA GLY A 179 -11.30 8.72 1.25
C GLY A 179 -12.65 8.84 0.54
N ILE A 180 -12.90 8.03 -0.48
CA ILE A 180 -14.22 7.96 -1.14
C ILE A 180 -15.25 7.38 -0.18
N GLU A 181 -14.95 6.29 0.53
CA GLU A 181 -15.86 5.73 1.54
C GLU A 181 -16.17 6.74 2.65
N VAL A 182 -15.15 7.45 3.13
CA VAL A 182 -15.31 8.47 4.17
C VAL A 182 -16.21 9.62 3.71
N ILE A 183 -15.97 10.19 2.52
CA ILE A 183 -16.77 11.33 2.07
C ILE A 183 -18.20 10.92 1.75
N VAL A 184 -18.43 9.74 1.18
CA VAL A 184 -19.76 9.21 0.88
C VAL A 184 -20.63 9.10 2.13
N GLN A 185 -20.07 8.75 3.28
CA GLN A 185 -20.81 8.75 4.57
C GLN A 185 -21.30 10.13 5.00
N ASN A 186 -20.75 11.21 4.42
CA ASN A 186 -21.24 12.57 4.66
C ASN A 186 -22.25 13.04 3.61
N MET A 187 -22.49 12.26 2.56
CA MET A 187 -23.35 12.61 1.44
C MET A 187 -24.78 12.08 1.58
N CYS A 188 -25.70 12.84 1.00
CA CYS A 188 -27.07 12.41 0.71
C CYS A 188 -27.17 12.00 -0.77
N VAL A 189 -28.11 11.13 -1.10
CA VAL A 189 -28.38 10.78 -2.51
C VAL A 189 -28.71 12.04 -3.30
N GLY A 190 -28.02 12.20 -4.43
CA GLY A 190 -28.03 13.37 -5.30
C GLY A 190 -27.00 14.44 -4.98
N ASP A 191 -26.23 14.31 -3.88
CA ASP A 191 -25.09 15.19 -3.60
C ASP A 191 -23.99 14.98 -4.65
N GLN A 192 -23.35 16.09 -5.06
CA GLN A 192 -22.09 16.08 -5.82
C GLN A 192 -21.05 16.84 -4.99
N VAL A 193 -19.92 16.23 -4.77
CA VAL A 193 -18.81 16.81 -4.00
C VAL A 193 -17.50 16.76 -4.77
N THR A 194 -16.65 17.76 -4.58
CA THR A 194 -15.22 17.69 -4.89
C THR A 194 -14.47 17.55 -3.59
N VAL A 195 -13.68 16.48 -3.44
CA VAL A 195 -12.93 16.16 -2.23
C VAL A 195 -11.45 15.98 -2.53
N ILE A 196 -10.60 16.51 -1.66
CA ILE A 196 -9.15 16.26 -1.69
C ILE A 196 -8.87 15.07 -0.78
N LEU A 197 -8.23 14.05 -1.35
CA LEU A 197 -7.79 12.87 -0.65
C LEU A 197 -6.28 12.95 -0.41
N PRO A 198 -5.82 13.18 0.82
CA PRO A 198 -4.43 12.96 1.20
C PRO A 198 -4.02 11.52 0.91
N SER A 199 -2.73 11.28 0.69
CA SER A 199 -2.24 9.96 0.31
C SER A 199 -2.67 8.82 1.23
N PRO A 200 -2.77 8.96 2.58
CA PRO A 200 -3.28 7.91 3.46
C PRO A 200 -4.75 7.52 3.22
N TYR A 201 -5.49 8.38 2.54
CA TYR A 201 -6.88 8.16 2.15
C TYR A 201 -7.05 7.77 0.69
N ALA A 202 -5.94 7.71 -0.07
CA ALA A 202 -5.90 7.38 -1.49
C ALA A 202 -4.90 6.23 -1.75
N PHE A 203 -3.70 6.54 -2.25
CA PHE A 203 -2.72 5.55 -2.72
C PHE A 203 -1.51 5.36 -1.80
N GLY A 204 -1.47 6.05 -0.68
CA GLY A 204 -0.51 5.85 0.41
C GLY A 204 0.95 6.15 0.06
N ASP A 205 1.82 5.45 0.76
CA ASP A 205 3.28 5.53 0.64
C ASP A 205 3.85 4.69 -0.50
N LYS A 206 3.03 3.94 -1.21
CA LYS A 206 3.41 3.17 -2.40
C LYS A 206 3.03 3.87 -3.70
N GLY A 207 2.04 4.76 -3.67
CA GLY A 207 1.43 5.30 -4.87
C GLY A 207 0.62 4.26 -5.65
N ASN A 208 0.44 4.48 -6.95
CA ASN A 208 -0.25 3.54 -7.83
C ASN A 208 0.38 3.57 -9.23
N GLU A 209 0.94 2.44 -9.66
CA GLU A 209 1.64 2.33 -10.95
C GLU A 209 0.68 2.39 -12.14
N VAL A 210 -0.53 1.81 -12.01
CA VAL A 210 -1.54 1.79 -13.09
C VAL A 210 -1.98 3.22 -13.42
N PHE A 211 -2.27 4.00 -12.40
CA PHE A 211 -2.65 5.40 -12.54
C PHE A 211 -1.45 6.36 -12.60
N LYS A 212 -0.22 5.84 -12.51
CA LYS A 212 1.03 6.63 -12.47
C LYS A 212 0.99 7.71 -11.38
N ILE A 213 0.47 7.36 -10.21
CA ILE A 213 0.43 8.23 -9.02
C ILE A 213 1.65 7.91 -8.16
N PRO A 214 2.56 8.88 -7.94
CA PRO A 214 3.71 8.69 -7.06
C PRO A 214 3.31 8.44 -5.59
N PRO A 215 4.22 7.90 -4.76
CA PRO A 215 4.06 7.89 -3.30
C PRO A 215 3.78 9.29 -2.74
N TYR A 216 3.03 9.35 -1.64
CA TYR A 216 2.71 10.60 -0.92
C TYR A 216 2.11 11.70 -1.80
N THR A 217 1.29 11.31 -2.77
CA THR A 217 0.65 12.24 -3.71
C THR A 217 -0.83 12.39 -3.36
N PRO A 218 -1.29 13.60 -3.02
CA PRO A 218 -2.71 13.88 -2.83
C PRO A 218 -3.43 13.91 -4.18
N VAL A 219 -4.68 13.50 -4.18
CA VAL A 219 -5.53 13.50 -5.37
C VAL A 219 -6.87 14.17 -5.09
N VAL A 220 -7.55 14.58 -6.14
CA VAL A 220 -8.88 15.17 -6.06
C VAL A 220 -9.87 14.25 -6.72
N TYR A 221 -10.99 13.98 -6.03
CA TYR A 221 -12.11 13.26 -6.61
C TYR A 221 -13.36 14.13 -6.66
N GLU A 222 -14.04 14.06 -7.78
CA GLU A 222 -15.41 14.52 -7.95
C GLU A 222 -16.31 13.29 -7.80
N VAL A 223 -17.20 13.31 -6.81
CA VAL A 223 -18.05 12.16 -6.47
C VAL A 223 -19.51 12.58 -6.47
N GLU A 224 -20.35 11.81 -7.16
CA GLU A 224 -21.83 11.93 -7.10
C GLU A 224 -22.42 10.66 -6.46
N LEU A 225 -23.19 10.82 -5.41
CA LEU A 225 -23.93 9.70 -4.81
C LEU A 225 -25.26 9.51 -5.51
N LEU A 226 -25.35 8.47 -6.34
CA LEU A 226 -26.54 8.21 -7.14
C LEU A 226 -27.65 7.51 -6.36
N LYS A 227 -27.28 6.47 -5.57
CA LYS A 227 -28.25 5.57 -4.98
C LYS A 227 -27.70 4.82 -3.77
N ILE A 228 -28.56 4.52 -2.84
CA ILE A 228 -28.35 3.56 -1.75
C ILE A 228 -29.20 2.33 -2.06
N LEU A 229 -28.57 1.14 -2.13
CA LEU A 229 -29.25 -0.11 -2.50
C LEU A 229 -29.76 -0.89 -1.29
N LYS A 230 -29.01 -0.87 -0.19
CA LYS A 230 -29.36 -1.51 1.11
C LYS A 230 -28.73 -0.71 2.24
#